data_85c4750cac4e903fea8e395c4e1c7509
#
_entry.id   85c4750cac4e903fea8e395c4e1c7509
#
_cell.length_a   1.000
_cell.length_b   1.000
_cell.length_c   1.000
_cell.angle_alpha   90.00
_cell.angle_beta   90.00
_cell.angle_gamma   90.00
#
_symmetry.space_group_name_H-M   'P 1'
#
loop_
_entity.id
_entity.type
_entity.pdbx_description
1 polymer ?
#
loop_
_entity_poly.entity_id
_entity_poly.type
_entity_poly.pdbx_seq_one_letter_code
_entity_poly.pdbx_strand_id
1 'polypeptide(L)'
;SDAASLRTKAVRDGEDWVITGTKAWITHGGIADFYTVLARTGVDGPRGITAFLVPGDAAGLSAAVPEKKMGMKGSPTAQLHFDGVRVPDARRIGDEGQGFAIALSALDSGRLGIAACAIGVAQAAMNEAVAYATGRRQFGRPIADFQGLRFMLADMATQIEAGRALYLEAARLRDAGSPFSRQAAMAKLFCTDAAMRVTIDAVQVLGGYGYTLDFPVERLMREAKVLQIVEGTNQIQRMVIARHLAGPETR
;
A
#
# COMPACT_ATOMS: atom_id res chain seq x y z
N SER A 1 5.18 -3.08 10.98
CA SER A 1 4.37 -1.96 11.50
C SER A 1 5.13 -1.14 12.54
N ASP A 2 6.07 -1.73 13.29
CA ASP A 2 6.96 -1.01 14.19
C ASP A 2 8.17 -0.45 13.43
N ALA A 3 7.93 0.56 12.60
CA ALA A 3 8.93 1.13 11.71
C ALA A 3 10.08 1.84 12.45
N ALA A 4 9.84 2.27 13.70
CA ALA A 4 10.88 2.90 14.53
C ALA A 4 11.90 1.89 15.09
N SER A 5 11.59 0.59 15.10
CA SER A 5 12.45 -0.49 15.59
C SER A 5 13.38 -1.10 14.54
N LEU A 6 13.55 -0.46 13.39
CA LEU A 6 14.44 -0.96 12.34
C LEU A 6 15.89 -1.13 12.86
N ARG A 7 16.56 -2.20 12.38
CA ARG A 7 17.90 -2.61 12.87
C ARG A 7 19.02 -2.47 11.84
N THR A 8 18.72 -2.25 10.56
CA THR A 8 19.72 -1.93 9.54
C THR A 8 20.50 -0.69 10.01
N LYS A 9 21.82 -0.78 10.10
CA LYS A 9 22.71 0.27 10.60
C LYS A 9 23.41 0.98 9.47
N ALA A 10 23.69 2.27 9.66
CA ALA A 10 24.63 3.03 8.85
C ALA A 10 25.65 3.68 9.82
N VAL A 11 26.92 3.38 9.63
CA VAL A 11 28.01 3.89 10.43
C VAL A 11 28.84 4.85 9.58
N ARG A 12 29.17 6.02 10.11
CA ARG A 12 30.01 7.00 9.39
C ARG A 12 31.45 6.50 9.32
N ASP A 13 32.03 6.58 8.12
CA ASP A 13 33.42 6.26 7.83
C ASP A 13 34.02 7.31 6.91
N GLY A 14 34.64 8.32 7.48
CA GLY A 14 35.13 9.52 6.77
C GLY A 14 33.95 10.34 6.21
N GLU A 15 33.95 10.54 4.90
CA GLU A 15 32.88 11.26 4.18
C GLU A 15 31.75 10.33 3.71
N ASP A 16 31.85 9.03 4.00
CA ASP A 16 30.89 8.02 3.60
C ASP A 16 30.10 7.48 4.78
N TRP A 17 29.02 6.77 4.44
CA TRP A 17 28.28 5.90 5.35
C TRP A 17 28.40 4.44 4.91
N VAL A 18 28.60 3.54 5.86
CA VAL A 18 28.66 2.10 5.62
C VAL A 18 27.39 1.47 6.15
N ILE A 19 26.55 0.96 5.23
CA ILE A 19 25.24 0.38 5.56
C ILE A 19 25.36 -1.12 5.66
N THR A 20 24.85 -1.71 6.76
CA THR A 20 24.84 -3.14 7.00
C THR A 20 23.50 -3.58 7.60
N GLY A 21 22.95 -4.67 7.08
CA GLY A 21 21.69 -5.26 7.54
C GLY A 21 20.84 -5.85 6.44
N THR A 22 19.59 -6.14 6.75
CA THR A 22 18.62 -6.71 5.83
C THR A 22 17.34 -5.91 5.82
N LYS A 23 16.74 -5.74 4.66
CA LYS A 23 15.41 -5.17 4.45
C LYS A 23 14.49 -6.21 3.84
N ALA A 24 13.33 -6.42 4.45
CA ALA A 24 12.32 -7.35 3.95
C ALA A 24 11.19 -6.62 3.22
N TRP A 25 10.50 -7.34 2.34
CA TRP A 25 9.32 -6.87 1.62
C TRP A 25 9.59 -5.66 0.71
N ILE A 26 10.75 -5.63 0.06
CA ILE A 26 11.12 -4.49 -0.77
C ILE A 26 10.52 -4.65 -2.16
N THR A 27 9.65 -3.69 -2.50
CA THR A 27 9.10 -3.56 -3.85
C THR A 27 10.23 -3.32 -4.85
N HIS A 28 10.20 -4.06 -5.95
CA HIS A 28 11.23 -4.05 -7.00
C HIS A 28 12.63 -4.39 -6.49
N GLY A 29 12.74 -5.11 -5.36
CA GLY A 29 14.01 -5.60 -4.84
C GLY A 29 14.76 -6.42 -5.89
N GLY A 30 15.99 -6.02 -6.21
CA GLY A 30 16.84 -6.64 -7.21
C GLY A 30 16.68 -6.13 -8.65
N ILE A 31 15.71 -5.25 -8.93
CA ILE A 31 15.48 -4.69 -10.28
C ILE A 31 15.39 -3.15 -10.32
N ALA A 32 15.31 -2.48 -9.17
CA ALA A 32 15.24 -1.02 -9.14
C ALA A 32 16.64 -0.41 -9.33
N ASP A 33 16.71 0.74 -10.02
CA ASP A 33 17.95 1.49 -10.25
C ASP A 33 18.48 2.13 -8.97
N PHE A 34 17.59 2.44 -8.01
CA PHE A 34 17.94 2.95 -6.68
C PHE A 34 16.90 2.61 -5.63
N TYR A 35 17.33 2.71 -4.38
CA TYR A 35 16.48 2.48 -3.19
C TYR A 35 16.59 3.66 -2.23
N THR A 36 15.46 4.11 -1.69
CA THR A 36 15.44 4.96 -0.50
C THR A 36 15.52 4.07 0.73
N VAL A 37 16.64 4.12 1.43
CA VAL A 37 16.94 3.22 2.54
C VAL A 37 16.92 4.00 3.85
N LEU A 38 16.12 3.53 4.81
CA LEU A 38 16.14 4.02 6.19
C LEU A 38 17.09 3.15 7.01
N ALA A 39 18.07 3.75 7.65
CA ALA A 39 19.03 3.05 8.49
C ALA A 39 19.23 3.77 9.81
N ARG A 40 19.64 3.02 10.83
CA ARG A 40 19.95 3.56 12.15
C ARG A 40 21.37 4.13 12.16
N THR A 41 21.47 5.42 12.43
CA THR A 41 22.76 6.14 12.57
C THR A 41 23.05 6.56 14.00
N GLY A 42 22.05 6.64 14.86
CA GLY A 42 22.17 7.14 16.23
C GLY A 42 21.42 6.29 17.26
N VAL A 43 20.89 6.97 18.24
CA VAL A 43 20.14 6.38 19.38
C VAL A 43 18.93 5.57 18.95
N ASP A 44 18.40 4.76 19.87
CA ASP A 44 17.16 4.04 19.62
C ASP A 44 15.95 4.98 19.43
N GLY A 45 14.94 4.46 18.73
CA GLY A 45 13.73 5.20 18.42
C GLY A 45 13.79 6.04 17.14
N PRO A 46 12.79 6.87 16.89
CA PRO A 46 12.59 7.58 15.63
C PRO A 46 13.72 8.54 15.25
N ARG A 47 14.31 9.23 16.25
CA ARG A 47 15.35 10.25 16.03
C ARG A 47 16.73 9.68 15.70
N GLY A 48 16.93 8.37 15.79
CA GLY A 48 18.17 7.72 15.39
C GLY A 48 18.12 7.12 13.98
N ILE A 49 17.12 7.49 13.16
CA ILE A 49 16.92 6.96 11.81
C ILE A 49 17.23 8.03 10.78
N THR A 50 18.06 7.68 9.81
CA THR A 50 18.46 8.54 8.68
C THR A 50 18.07 7.88 7.36
N ALA A 51 17.76 8.67 6.35
CA ALA A 51 17.40 8.21 5.02
C ALA A 51 18.57 8.39 4.03
N PHE A 52 18.76 7.43 3.15
CA PHE A 52 19.83 7.41 2.14
C PHE A 52 19.28 7.00 0.78
N LEU A 53 19.83 7.60 -0.28
CA LEU A 53 19.65 7.14 -1.65
C LEU A 53 20.75 6.13 -1.97
N VAL A 54 20.41 4.87 -2.17
CA VAL A 54 21.36 3.79 -2.46
C VAL A 54 21.15 3.31 -3.89
N PRO A 55 22.17 3.33 -4.77
CA PRO A 55 22.08 2.76 -6.11
C PRO A 55 21.78 1.27 -6.07
N GLY A 56 21.03 0.77 -7.04
CA GLY A 56 20.69 -0.64 -7.15
C GLY A 56 21.88 -1.55 -7.47
N ASP A 57 22.92 -0.99 -8.05
CA ASP A 57 24.19 -1.65 -8.40
C ASP A 57 25.32 -1.42 -7.38
N ALA A 58 25.01 -0.84 -6.21
CA ALA A 58 26.02 -0.56 -5.18
C ALA A 58 26.74 -1.83 -4.74
N ALA A 59 28.07 -1.76 -4.64
CA ALA A 59 28.89 -2.88 -4.16
C ALA A 59 28.46 -3.29 -2.75
N GLY A 60 28.28 -4.58 -2.50
CA GLY A 60 27.78 -5.11 -1.24
C GLY A 60 26.26 -5.16 -1.11
N LEU A 61 25.51 -4.64 -2.09
CA LEU A 61 24.05 -4.78 -2.16
C LEU A 61 23.70 -6.05 -2.94
N SER A 62 22.81 -6.87 -2.39
CA SER A 62 22.26 -8.04 -3.08
C SER A 62 20.78 -8.24 -2.76
N ALA A 63 20.06 -8.90 -3.67
CA ALA A 63 18.66 -9.24 -3.48
C ALA A 63 18.49 -10.76 -3.39
N ALA A 64 17.58 -11.19 -2.51
CA ALA A 64 17.11 -12.57 -2.47
C ALA A 64 16.17 -12.88 -3.64
N VAL A 65 15.83 -14.15 -3.80
CA VAL A 65 14.80 -14.58 -4.75
C VAL A 65 13.47 -13.89 -4.41
N PRO A 66 12.75 -13.35 -5.39
CA PRO A 66 11.46 -12.70 -5.16
C PRO A 66 10.44 -13.62 -4.49
N GLU A 67 9.65 -13.03 -3.60
CA GLU A 67 8.59 -13.71 -2.87
C GLU A 67 7.48 -14.24 -3.81
N LYS A 68 7.00 -15.46 -3.55
CA LYS A 68 5.82 -16.02 -4.22
C LYS A 68 4.56 -15.44 -3.58
N LYS A 69 3.90 -14.52 -4.26
CA LYS A 69 2.77 -13.76 -3.70
C LYS A 69 1.42 -14.25 -4.22
N MET A 70 0.38 -14.00 -3.44
CA MET A 70 -1.02 -14.23 -3.77
C MET A 70 -1.48 -13.42 -4.98
N GLY A 71 -1.14 -12.13 -5.03
CA GLY A 71 -1.45 -11.18 -6.09
C GLY A 71 -0.30 -10.21 -6.35
N MET A 72 -0.53 -9.17 -7.16
CA MET A 72 0.47 -8.17 -7.55
C MET A 72 1.78 -8.82 -8.08
N LYS A 73 1.63 -9.88 -8.87
CA LYS A 73 2.77 -10.68 -9.35
C LYS A 73 3.66 -9.91 -10.32
N GLY A 74 3.09 -8.93 -11.02
CA GLY A 74 3.84 -8.03 -11.91
C GLY A 74 4.76 -7.05 -11.18
N SER A 75 4.61 -6.89 -9.86
CA SER A 75 5.48 -6.08 -9.01
C SER A 75 6.30 -6.99 -8.12
N PRO A 76 7.52 -7.41 -8.48
CA PRO A 76 8.34 -8.29 -7.67
C PRO A 76 8.65 -7.66 -6.31
N THR A 77 8.75 -8.50 -5.29
CA THR A 77 9.05 -8.11 -3.92
C THR A 77 10.12 -9.04 -3.39
N ALA A 78 11.23 -8.52 -2.89
CA ALA A 78 12.32 -9.34 -2.38
C ALA A 78 12.92 -8.78 -1.09
N GLN A 79 13.76 -9.56 -0.43
CA GLN A 79 14.64 -9.06 0.61
C GLN A 79 15.88 -8.44 -0.03
N LEU A 80 16.40 -7.38 0.58
CA LEU A 80 17.68 -6.77 0.23
C LEU A 80 18.68 -6.97 1.38
N HIS A 81 19.89 -7.40 1.03
CA HIS A 81 20.99 -7.58 1.97
C HIS A 81 22.05 -6.51 1.69
N PHE A 82 22.45 -5.81 2.75
CA PHE A 82 23.48 -4.78 2.74
C PHE A 82 24.68 -5.33 3.50
N ASP A 83 25.78 -5.60 2.80
CA ASP A 83 27.03 -6.08 3.36
C ASP A 83 28.11 -5.01 3.17
N GLY A 84 28.14 -4.08 4.10
CA GLY A 84 29.10 -2.97 4.05
C GLY A 84 28.91 -2.03 2.88
N VAL A 85 27.68 -1.78 2.44
CA VAL A 85 27.37 -0.90 1.29
C VAL A 85 27.81 0.53 1.62
N ARG A 86 28.75 1.07 0.83
CA ARG A 86 29.23 2.44 0.99
C ARG A 86 28.37 3.43 0.22
N VAL A 87 27.98 4.50 0.90
CA VAL A 87 27.17 5.59 0.35
C VAL A 87 27.76 6.94 0.77
N PRO A 88 28.11 7.82 -0.18
CA PRO A 88 28.59 9.16 0.12
C PRO A 88 27.57 9.98 0.92
N ASP A 89 28.03 10.86 1.84
CA ASP A 89 27.12 11.72 2.62
C ASP A 89 26.23 12.59 1.72
N ALA A 90 26.67 12.95 0.52
CA ALA A 90 25.89 13.68 -0.47
C ALA A 90 24.61 12.93 -0.93
N ARG A 91 24.50 11.63 -0.67
CA ARG A 91 23.32 10.81 -0.93
C ARG A 91 22.44 10.60 0.31
N ARG A 92 22.74 11.25 1.41
CA ARG A 92 21.84 11.35 2.57
C ARG A 92 20.67 12.26 2.24
N ILE A 93 19.46 11.81 2.57
CA ILE A 93 18.22 12.54 2.32
C ILE A 93 17.82 13.25 3.62
N GLY A 94 17.84 14.58 3.62
CA GLY A 94 17.60 15.40 4.83
C GLY A 94 18.79 15.34 5.80
N ASP A 95 18.57 15.78 7.04
CA ASP A 95 19.57 15.73 8.10
C ASP A 95 19.63 14.37 8.80
N GLU A 96 20.74 14.09 9.48
CA GLU A 96 20.88 12.91 10.30
C GLU A 96 19.77 12.88 11.37
N GLY A 97 19.13 11.72 11.55
CA GLY A 97 18.00 11.55 12.48
C GLY A 97 16.63 11.99 11.95
N GLN A 98 16.54 12.58 10.74
CA GLN A 98 15.25 12.99 10.15
C GLN A 98 14.58 11.89 9.32
N GLY A 99 15.22 10.76 9.07
CA GLY A 99 14.74 9.72 8.17
C GLY A 99 13.33 9.20 8.51
N PHE A 100 13.01 9.09 9.79
CA PHE A 100 11.68 8.63 10.19
C PHE A 100 10.58 9.65 9.87
N ALA A 101 10.83 10.94 10.10
CA ALA A 101 9.88 12.00 9.73
C ALA A 101 9.66 12.08 8.21
N ILE A 102 10.75 11.94 7.44
CA ILE A 102 10.69 11.89 5.96
C ILE A 102 9.84 10.70 5.51
N ALA A 103 10.04 9.50 6.09
CA ALA A 103 9.26 8.32 5.76
C ALA A 103 7.77 8.50 6.07
N LEU A 104 7.43 9.08 7.23
CA LEU A 104 6.02 9.31 7.60
C LEU A 104 5.33 10.31 6.65
N SER A 105 6.03 11.37 6.25
CA SER A 105 5.52 12.33 5.27
C SER A 105 5.26 11.69 3.91
N ALA A 106 6.17 10.82 3.44
CA ALA A 106 5.99 10.06 2.21
C ALA A 106 4.79 9.10 2.31
N LEU A 107 4.62 8.43 3.45
CA LEU A 107 3.50 7.52 3.69
C LEU A 107 2.14 8.21 3.67
N ASP A 108 2.02 9.46 4.16
CA ASP A 108 0.76 10.20 4.10
C ASP A 108 0.29 10.43 2.64
N SER A 109 1.22 10.75 1.74
CA SER A 109 0.94 10.84 0.30
C SER A 109 0.70 9.46 -0.34
N GLY A 110 1.48 8.46 0.04
CA GLY A 110 1.36 7.08 -0.46
C GLY A 110 -0.02 6.47 -0.15
N ARG A 111 -0.59 6.77 1.03
CA ARG A 111 -1.95 6.33 1.43
C ARG A 111 -3.02 6.80 0.45
N LEU A 112 -2.91 8.01 -0.10
CA LEU A 112 -3.83 8.50 -1.14
C LEU A 112 -3.71 7.69 -2.44
N GLY A 113 -2.48 7.38 -2.85
CA GLY A 113 -2.22 6.52 -4.01
C GLY A 113 -2.85 5.13 -3.84
N ILE A 114 -2.68 4.50 -2.67
CA ILE A 114 -3.30 3.20 -2.37
C ILE A 114 -4.82 3.29 -2.33
N ALA A 115 -5.40 4.35 -1.76
CA ALA A 115 -6.86 4.55 -1.77
C ALA A 115 -7.41 4.66 -3.20
N ALA A 116 -6.74 5.42 -4.06
CA ALA A 116 -7.12 5.55 -5.47
C ALA A 116 -7.01 4.21 -6.23
N CYS A 117 -5.89 3.47 -6.04
CA CYS A 117 -5.73 2.13 -6.62
C CYS A 117 -6.84 1.18 -6.16
N ALA A 118 -7.19 1.19 -4.88
CA ALA A 118 -8.25 0.34 -4.32
C ALA A 118 -9.60 0.62 -4.98
N ILE A 119 -9.97 1.87 -5.15
CA ILE A 119 -11.21 2.25 -5.83
C ILE A 119 -11.15 1.88 -7.33
N GLY A 120 -10.00 2.00 -7.98
CA GLY A 120 -9.82 1.54 -9.35
C GLY A 120 -10.05 0.03 -9.51
N VAL A 121 -9.49 -0.78 -8.61
CA VAL A 121 -9.69 -2.23 -8.57
C VAL A 121 -11.16 -2.59 -8.30
N ALA A 122 -11.80 -1.91 -7.33
CA ALA A 122 -13.22 -2.10 -7.02
C ALA A 122 -14.12 -1.75 -8.23
N GLN A 123 -13.84 -0.63 -8.89
CA GLN A 123 -14.57 -0.21 -10.10
C GLN A 123 -14.45 -1.22 -11.23
N ALA A 124 -13.25 -1.74 -11.48
CA ALA A 124 -13.03 -2.77 -12.50
C ALA A 124 -13.84 -4.04 -12.19
N ALA A 125 -13.81 -4.50 -10.93
CA ALA A 125 -14.56 -5.67 -10.49
C ALA A 125 -16.08 -5.46 -10.63
N MET A 126 -16.59 -4.28 -10.27
CA MET A 126 -18.00 -3.95 -10.44
C MET A 126 -18.40 -3.91 -11.92
N ASN A 127 -17.57 -3.36 -12.80
CA ASN A 127 -17.86 -3.32 -14.23
C ASN A 127 -18.01 -4.73 -14.81
N GLU A 128 -17.11 -5.66 -14.45
CA GLU A 128 -17.21 -7.07 -14.84
C GLU A 128 -18.49 -7.72 -14.29
N ALA A 129 -18.82 -7.48 -13.03
CA ALA A 129 -20.01 -8.01 -12.39
C ALA A 129 -21.30 -7.51 -13.09
N VAL A 130 -21.38 -6.22 -13.41
CA VAL A 130 -22.52 -5.63 -14.12
C VAL A 130 -22.65 -6.21 -15.53
N ALA A 131 -21.54 -6.26 -16.29
CA ALA A 131 -21.53 -6.81 -17.64
C ALA A 131 -22.01 -8.27 -17.66
N TYR A 132 -21.48 -9.08 -16.74
CA TYR A 132 -21.90 -10.47 -16.63
C TYR A 132 -23.37 -10.60 -16.20
N ALA A 133 -23.82 -9.87 -15.19
CA ALA A 133 -25.18 -9.98 -14.67
C ALA A 133 -26.25 -9.56 -15.71
N THR A 134 -25.94 -8.58 -16.54
CA THR A 134 -26.85 -8.14 -17.60
C THR A 134 -26.91 -9.09 -18.81
N GLY A 135 -25.78 -9.76 -19.11
CA GLY A 135 -25.70 -10.72 -20.22
C GLY A 135 -26.15 -12.14 -19.87
N ARG A 136 -25.84 -12.61 -18.65
CA ARG A 136 -26.15 -13.96 -18.18
C ARG A 136 -27.64 -14.14 -17.92
N ARG A 137 -28.24 -15.15 -18.54
CA ARG A 137 -29.67 -15.48 -18.37
C ARG A 137 -29.83 -16.80 -17.62
N GLN A 138 -30.69 -16.81 -16.61
CA GLN A 138 -31.19 -17.99 -15.89
C GLN A 138 -32.62 -17.74 -15.45
N PHE A 139 -33.41 -18.81 -15.28
CA PHE A 139 -34.85 -18.73 -14.94
C PHE A 139 -35.60 -17.82 -15.90
N GLY A 140 -35.25 -17.85 -17.21
CA GLY A 140 -35.90 -17.13 -18.28
C GLY A 140 -35.55 -15.63 -18.42
N ARG A 141 -34.71 -15.05 -17.61
CA ARG A 141 -34.37 -13.60 -17.60
C ARG A 141 -32.89 -13.35 -17.27
N PRO A 142 -32.36 -12.14 -17.54
CA PRO A 142 -31.03 -11.75 -17.06
C PRO A 142 -30.94 -11.90 -15.54
N ILE A 143 -29.78 -12.33 -15.03
CA ILE A 143 -29.63 -12.45 -13.58
C ILE A 143 -29.62 -11.08 -12.88
N ALA A 144 -29.32 -10.01 -13.58
CA ALA A 144 -29.47 -8.64 -13.09
C ALA A 144 -30.91 -8.26 -12.71
N ASP A 145 -31.94 -9.01 -13.17
CA ASP A 145 -33.34 -8.76 -12.83
C ASP A 145 -33.75 -9.31 -11.48
N PHE A 146 -32.88 -10.12 -10.83
CA PHE A 146 -33.14 -10.62 -9.48
C PHE A 146 -32.81 -9.56 -8.44
N GLN A 147 -33.76 -9.27 -7.55
CA GLN A 147 -33.66 -8.18 -6.58
C GLN A 147 -32.41 -8.30 -5.68
N GLY A 148 -32.05 -9.51 -5.26
CA GLY A 148 -30.86 -9.73 -4.43
C GLY A 148 -29.55 -9.29 -5.13
N LEU A 149 -29.42 -9.59 -6.44
CA LEU A 149 -28.26 -9.13 -7.21
C LEU A 149 -28.29 -7.62 -7.46
N ARG A 150 -29.46 -7.02 -7.67
CA ARG A 150 -29.59 -5.56 -7.79
C ARG A 150 -29.14 -4.84 -6.54
N PHE A 151 -29.49 -5.35 -5.37
CA PHE A 151 -29.06 -4.77 -4.09
C PHE A 151 -27.53 -4.87 -3.93
N MET A 152 -26.97 -6.03 -4.25
CA MET A 152 -25.51 -6.22 -4.21
C MET A 152 -24.78 -5.23 -5.12
N LEU A 153 -25.23 -5.06 -6.37
CA LEU A 153 -24.65 -4.10 -7.31
C LEU A 153 -24.79 -2.64 -6.82
N ALA A 154 -25.92 -2.30 -6.21
CA ALA A 154 -26.15 -0.96 -5.62
C ALA A 154 -25.21 -0.69 -4.43
N ASP A 155 -24.99 -1.68 -3.57
CA ASP A 155 -24.06 -1.59 -2.44
C ASP A 155 -22.62 -1.45 -2.92
N MET A 156 -22.20 -2.21 -3.94
CA MET A 156 -20.89 -2.09 -4.59
C MET A 156 -20.67 -0.67 -5.12
N ALA A 157 -21.63 -0.13 -5.87
CA ALA A 157 -21.56 1.22 -6.43
C ALA A 157 -21.46 2.29 -5.32
N THR A 158 -22.28 2.16 -4.27
CA THR A 158 -22.29 3.11 -3.14
C THR A 158 -20.94 3.14 -2.42
N GLN A 159 -20.33 1.98 -2.18
CA GLN A 159 -19.02 1.89 -1.54
C GLN A 159 -17.91 2.52 -2.41
N ILE A 160 -17.96 2.33 -3.72
CA ILE A 160 -17.00 2.91 -4.66
C ILE A 160 -17.09 4.44 -4.64
N GLU A 161 -18.30 5.00 -4.76
CA GLU A 161 -18.49 6.46 -4.79
C GLU A 161 -18.15 7.11 -3.44
N ALA A 162 -18.52 6.50 -2.32
CA ALA A 162 -18.11 6.97 -1.00
C ALA A 162 -16.58 6.99 -0.84
N GLY A 163 -15.90 5.93 -1.27
CA GLY A 163 -14.44 5.86 -1.26
C GLY A 163 -13.79 6.90 -2.17
N ARG A 164 -14.34 7.12 -3.37
CA ARG A 164 -13.89 8.14 -4.31
C ARG A 164 -13.97 9.53 -3.70
N ALA A 165 -15.10 9.87 -3.08
CA ALA A 165 -15.28 11.14 -2.40
C ALA A 165 -14.24 11.35 -1.27
N LEU A 166 -13.97 10.31 -0.46
CA LEU A 166 -13.03 10.40 0.65
C LEU A 166 -11.58 10.66 0.17
N TYR A 167 -11.07 9.90 -0.81
CA TYR A 167 -9.68 10.11 -1.23
C TYR A 167 -9.49 11.41 -2.02
N LEU A 168 -10.49 11.82 -2.81
CA LEU A 168 -10.43 13.11 -3.52
C LEU A 168 -10.44 14.29 -2.55
N GLU A 169 -11.22 14.22 -1.48
CA GLU A 169 -11.20 15.27 -0.45
C GLU A 169 -9.85 15.34 0.25
N ALA A 170 -9.26 14.21 0.63
CA ALA A 170 -7.93 14.19 1.22
C ALA A 170 -6.85 14.71 0.25
N ALA A 171 -6.98 14.42 -1.06
CA ALA A 171 -6.09 14.96 -2.10
C ALA A 171 -6.22 16.49 -2.23
N ARG A 172 -7.44 17.03 -2.21
CA ARG A 172 -7.68 18.50 -2.24
C ARG A 172 -7.04 19.21 -1.03
N LEU A 173 -7.17 18.64 0.16
CA LEU A 173 -6.51 19.18 1.36
C LEU A 173 -4.99 19.22 1.20
N ARG A 174 -4.39 18.15 0.68
CA ARG A 174 -2.95 18.10 0.40
C ARG A 174 -2.55 19.19 -0.60
N ASP A 175 -3.26 19.30 -1.70
CA ASP A 175 -2.95 20.28 -2.77
C ASP A 175 -3.12 21.72 -2.29
N ALA A 176 -4.02 21.95 -1.32
CA ALA A 176 -4.19 23.23 -0.64
C ALA A 176 -3.14 23.50 0.47
N GLY A 177 -2.17 22.60 0.69
CA GLY A 177 -1.19 22.72 1.78
C GLY A 177 -1.78 22.58 3.19
N SER A 178 -3.01 22.07 3.30
CA SER A 178 -3.69 21.86 4.59
C SER A 178 -3.30 20.53 5.22
N PRO A 179 -3.39 20.37 6.56
CA PRO A 179 -3.19 19.07 7.21
C PRO A 179 -4.16 18.01 6.67
N PHE A 180 -3.67 16.89 6.19
CA PHE A 180 -4.47 15.86 5.53
C PHE A 180 -4.21 14.42 6.04
N SER A 181 -3.27 14.23 6.98
CA SER A 181 -2.84 12.89 7.44
C SER A 181 -4.01 12.04 7.96
N ARG A 182 -4.92 12.64 8.75
CA ARG A 182 -6.13 11.96 9.23
C ARG A 182 -7.05 11.53 8.09
N GLN A 183 -7.31 12.43 7.15
CA GLN A 183 -8.17 12.16 5.99
C GLN A 183 -7.55 11.11 5.06
N ALA A 184 -6.23 11.16 4.84
CA ALA A 184 -5.50 10.14 4.09
C ALA A 184 -5.60 8.75 4.74
N ALA A 185 -5.48 8.68 6.07
CA ALA A 185 -5.66 7.43 6.81
C ALA A 185 -7.10 6.89 6.72
N MET A 186 -8.11 7.78 6.83
CA MET A 186 -9.52 7.42 6.66
C MET A 186 -9.80 6.92 5.25
N ALA A 187 -9.30 7.62 4.22
CA ALA A 187 -9.46 7.24 2.83
C ALA A 187 -8.82 5.87 2.54
N LYS A 188 -7.57 5.66 2.97
CA LYS A 188 -6.88 4.38 2.79
C LYS A 188 -7.63 3.23 3.47
N LEU A 189 -8.04 3.41 4.70
CA LEU A 189 -8.80 2.41 5.47
C LEU A 189 -10.09 2.04 4.76
N PHE A 190 -10.92 3.04 4.45
CA PHE A 190 -12.24 2.82 3.85
C PHE A 190 -12.13 2.21 2.45
N CYS A 191 -11.30 2.81 1.57
CA CYS A 191 -11.19 2.39 0.18
C CYS A 191 -10.67 0.96 0.04
N THR A 192 -9.70 0.55 0.85
CA THR A 192 -9.14 -0.80 0.77
C THR A 192 -10.08 -1.85 1.38
N ASP A 193 -10.83 -1.52 2.44
CA ASP A 193 -11.87 -2.39 2.98
C ASP A 193 -13.05 -2.52 2.01
N ALA A 194 -13.45 -1.42 1.35
CA ALA A 194 -14.48 -1.42 0.31
C ALA A 194 -14.07 -2.25 -0.90
N ALA A 195 -12.82 -2.07 -1.40
CA ALA A 195 -12.30 -2.84 -2.52
C ALA A 195 -12.32 -4.35 -2.25
N MET A 196 -11.97 -4.76 -1.03
CA MET A 196 -12.02 -6.16 -0.66
C MET A 196 -13.46 -6.70 -0.70
N ARG A 197 -14.44 -5.96 -0.17
CA ARG A 197 -15.86 -6.36 -0.21
C ARG A 197 -16.39 -6.42 -1.65
N VAL A 198 -16.17 -5.36 -2.42
CA VAL A 198 -16.64 -5.27 -3.82
C VAL A 198 -16.06 -6.37 -4.70
N THR A 199 -14.79 -6.71 -4.54
CA THR A 199 -14.17 -7.78 -5.32
C THR A 199 -14.67 -9.17 -4.94
N ILE A 200 -14.98 -9.43 -3.66
CA ILE A 200 -15.63 -10.66 -3.20
C ILE A 200 -17.03 -10.75 -3.80
N ASP A 201 -17.81 -9.67 -3.75
CA ASP A 201 -19.16 -9.62 -4.30
C ASP A 201 -19.16 -9.81 -5.83
N ALA A 202 -18.16 -9.27 -6.54
CA ALA A 202 -18.00 -9.50 -7.96
C ALA A 202 -17.79 -10.98 -8.30
N VAL A 203 -16.92 -11.68 -7.54
CA VAL A 203 -16.76 -13.14 -7.69
C VAL A 203 -18.10 -13.85 -7.44
N GLN A 204 -18.86 -13.44 -6.42
CA GLN A 204 -20.17 -14.03 -6.09
C GLN A 204 -21.20 -13.79 -7.18
N VAL A 205 -21.24 -12.60 -7.81
CA VAL A 205 -22.14 -12.29 -8.92
C VAL A 205 -21.89 -13.18 -10.13
N LEU A 206 -20.62 -13.47 -10.44
CA LEU A 206 -20.25 -14.38 -11.53
C LEU A 206 -20.44 -15.86 -11.17
N GLY A 207 -20.57 -16.18 -9.87
CA GLY A 207 -20.74 -17.56 -9.39
C GLY A 207 -19.55 -18.45 -9.77
N GLY A 208 -19.80 -19.64 -10.30
CA GLY A 208 -18.73 -20.57 -10.70
C GLY A 208 -17.73 -19.98 -11.68
N TYR A 209 -18.17 -19.15 -12.60
CA TYR A 209 -17.26 -18.46 -13.54
C TYR A 209 -16.36 -17.43 -12.86
N GLY A 210 -16.81 -16.78 -11.78
CA GLY A 210 -15.98 -15.88 -11.00
C GLY A 210 -14.84 -16.58 -10.25
N TYR A 211 -14.93 -17.90 -10.09
CA TYR A 211 -13.92 -18.72 -9.43
C TYR A 211 -12.91 -19.35 -10.39
N THR A 212 -13.10 -19.17 -11.72
CA THR A 212 -12.18 -19.62 -12.75
C THR A 212 -11.21 -18.51 -13.16
N LEU A 213 -10.10 -18.89 -13.81
CA LEU A 213 -9.11 -17.94 -14.33
C LEU A 213 -9.55 -17.26 -15.63
N ASP A 214 -10.71 -17.64 -16.20
CA ASP A 214 -11.24 -17.09 -17.47
C ASP A 214 -11.75 -15.66 -17.28
N PHE A 215 -12.12 -15.28 -16.06
CA PHE A 215 -12.60 -13.95 -15.71
C PHE A 215 -11.64 -13.25 -14.73
N PRO A 216 -11.47 -11.92 -14.84
CA PRO A 216 -10.48 -11.20 -14.06
C PRO A 216 -10.85 -11.01 -12.58
N VAL A 217 -12.09 -11.29 -12.16
CA VAL A 217 -12.60 -10.96 -10.82
C VAL A 217 -11.86 -11.70 -9.71
N GLU A 218 -11.44 -12.95 -9.93
CA GLU A 218 -10.65 -13.72 -8.97
C GLU A 218 -9.27 -13.06 -8.72
N ARG A 219 -8.63 -12.57 -9.79
CA ARG A 219 -7.37 -11.85 -9.71
C ARG A 219 -7.55 -10.52 -8.99
N LEU A 220 -8.58 -9.74 -9.34
CA LEU A 220 -8.87 -8.46 -8.69
C LEU A 220 -9.08 -8.63 -7.18
N MET A 221 -9.75 -9.70 -6.75
CA MET A 221 -9.91 -10.04 -5.33
C MET A 221 -8.57 -10.35 -4.64
N ARG A 222 -7.71 -11.15 -5.27
CA ARG A 222 -6.38 -11.47 -4.72
C ARG A 222 -5.49 -10.22 -4.62
N GLU A 223 -5.57 -9.33 -5.60
CA GLU A 223 -4.80 -8.08 -5.64
C GLU A 223 -5.34 -7.04 -4.65
N ALA A 224 -6.65 -6.95 -4.45
CA ALA A 224 -7.25 -6.06 -3.45
C ALA A 224 -6.74 -6.33 -2.03
N LYS A 225 -6.44 -7.60 -1.72
CA LYS A 225 -6.02 -7.98 -0.36
C LYS A 225 -4.74 -7.30 0.11
N VAL A 226 -3.75 -7.14 -0.75
CA VAL A 226 -2.48 -6.51 -0.36
C VAL A 226 -2.65 -5.03 -0.02
N LEU A 227 -3.64 -4.35 -0.62
CA LEU A 227 -3.90 -2.93 -0.37
C LEU A 227 -4.33 -2.63 1.08
N GLN A 228 -4.90 -3.62 1.79
CA GLN A 228 -5.17 -3.51 3.23
C GLN A 228 -3.90 -3.59 4.09
N ILE A 229 -2.78 -4.06 3.54
CA ILE A 229 -1.54 -4.39 4.26
C ILE A 229 -0.47 -3.33 4.02
N VAL A 230 -0.24 -2.94 2.76
CA VAL A 230 0.81 -1.99 2.38
C VAL A 230 0.52 -0.56 2.83
N GLU A 231 1.54 0.30 2.84
CA GLU A 231 1.48 1.73 3.24
C GLU A 231 0.91 1.92 4.66
N GLY A 232 1.22 0.99 5.54
CA GLY A 232 0.65 0.85 6.87
C GLY A 232 -0.67 0.08 6.85
N THR A 233 -0.72 -1.00 7.61
CA THR A 233 -1.92 -1.86 7.66
C THR A 233 -3.16 -1.07 8.06
N ASN A 234 -4.35 -1.61 7.77
CA ASN A 234 -5.59 -0.97 8.18
C ASN A 234 -5.75 -0.84 9.70
N GLN A 235 -5.03 -1.66 10.49
CA GLN A 235 -4.89 -1.49 11.93
C GLN A 235 -4.08 -0.23 12.26
N ILE A 236 -2.97 0.00 11.57
CA ILE A 236 -2.16 1.23 11.72
C ILE A 236 -2.98 2.47 11.32
N GLN A 237 -3.80 2.40 10.25
CA GLN A 237 -4.67 3.52 9.89
C GLN A 237 -5.63 3.86 11.03
N ARG A 238 -6.23 2.86 11.70
CA ARG A 238 -7.10 3.07 12.87
C ARG A 238 -6.37 3.74 14.01
N MET A 239 -5.12 3.36 14.29
CA MET A 239 -4.29 4.02 15.29
C MET A 239 -3.99 5.48 14.93
N VAL A 240 -3.67 5.77 13.66
CA VAL A 240 -3.44 7.15 13.19
C VAL A 240 -4.70 8.00 13.37
N ILE A 241 -5.87 7.49 12.94
CA ILE A 241 -7.15 8.17 13.07
C ILE A 241 -7.47 8.44 14.55
N ALA A 242 -7.37 7.41 15.40
CA ALA A 242 -7.66 7.53 16.84
C ALA A 242 -6.76 8.55 17.52
N ARG A 243 -5.46 8.61 17.18
CA ARG A 243 -4.52 9.59 17.72
C ARG A 243 -4.95 11.04 17.40
N HIS A 244 -5.47 11.26 16.20
CA HIS A 244 -5.98 12.59 15.81
C HIS A 244 -7.29 12.97 16.51
N LEU A 245 -8.06 12.00 16.99
CA LEU A 245 -9.34 12.24 17.67
C LEU A 245 -9.18 12.33 19.20
N ALA A 246 -8.39 11.46 19.80
CA ALA A 246 -8.30 11.26 21.25
C ALA A 246 -6.92 11.59 21.83
N GLY A 247 -5.96 12.05 21.02
CA GLY A 247 -4.59 12.25 21.45
C GLY A 247 -3.75 10.96 21.46
N PRO A 248 -2.46 11.05 21.80
CA PRO A 248 -1.58 9.87 21.90
C PRO A 248 -2.03 8.95 23.03
N GLU A 249 -1.85 7.65 22.84
CA GLU A 249 -2.08 6.66 23.90
C GLU A 249 -1.17 6.98 25.12
N THR A 250 -1.78 7.07 26.29
CA THR A 250 -1.02 7.11 27.56
C THR A 250 -0.40 5.74 27.78
N ARG A 251 0.94 5.70 27.84
CA ARG A 251 1.71 4.50 28.20
C ARG A 251 1.69 4.29 29.70
#